data_26d60a63b287669736ee85d900edcafc
#
_entry.id   26d60a63b287669736ee85d900edcafc
#
_cell.length_a   1.000
_cell.length_b   1.000
_cell.length_c   1.000
_cell.angle_alpha   90.00
_cell.angle_beta   90.00
_cell.angle_gamma   90.00
#
_symmetry.space_group_name_H-M   'P 1'
#
loop_
_entity.id
_entity.type
_entity.pdbx_description
1 polymer ?
#
loop_
_entity_poly.entity_id
_entity_poly.type
_entity_poly.pdbx_seq_one_letter_code
_entity_poly.pdbx_strand_id
1 'polypeptide(L)'
;MKSKKAYAAAGVDIDLGNRVKATLPALLASTRRPGVLGKVGGFGGLFALDTRRYKQPVLVSSVDGVGTKLKIAFAMDRHDTIGEDLVNHCVNDIAVLGAEPLFFLDYLGTGKLEPHVFTEIIEGFARGCARNGCALVGGETAQMPGFYAPGEYDVSGTIVGVVEKSRMLNGQKQVRKGDVVLGMASSGLHTNGYSLARKILFDQLKLSPKARLKELGGTVGDELLKVHVSYGPLIQTLLKRFPVSTAPATSVIKAFAHITGGGFVDNIPRVLPSGCDVESGRAHV
;
A
#
# COMPACT_ATOMS: atom_id res chain seq x y z
N MET A 1 -28.75 23.13 14.88
CA MET A 1 -29.40 21.81 15.02
C MET A 1 -30.27 21.41 13.84
N LYS A 2 -31.11 22.28 13.21
CA LYS A 2 -31.94 21.90 12.04
C LYS A 2 -31.14 21.47 10.79
N SER A 3 -29.99 22.13 10.50
CA SER A 3 -29.17 21.82 9.34
C SER A 3 -28.50 20.43 9.42
N LYS A 4 -28.02 20.03 10.60
CA LYS A 4 -27.40 18.68 10.78
C LYS A 4 -28.39 17.54 10.55
N LYS A 5 -29.66 17.71 10.93
CA LYS A 5 -30.75 16.77 10.66
C LYS A 5 -31.03 16.64 9.15
N ALA A 6 -30.97 17.77 8.42
CA ALA A 6 -31.17 17.78 6.97
C ALA A 6 -30.04 17.02 6.24
N TYR A 7 -28.78 17.20 6.65
CA TYR A 7 -27.66 16.43 6.09
C TYR A 7 -27.77 14.92 6.39
N ALA A 8 -28.13 14.55 7.61
CA ALA A 8 -28.34 13.14 7.97
C ALA A 8 -29.48 12.52 7.15
N ALA A 9 -30.58 13.25 6.92
CA ALA A 9 -31.68 12.81 6.05
C ALA A 9 -31.24 12.66 4.58
N ALA A 10 -30.23 13.41 4.14
CA ALA A 10 -29.62 13.28 2.82
C ALA A 10 -28.52 12.21 2.76
N GLY A 11 -28.31 11.41 3.84
CA GLY A 11 -27.35 10.32 3.90
C GLY A 11 -25.97 10.71 4.42
N VAL A 12 -25.76 11.98 4.85
CA VAL A 12 -24.48 12.46 5.40
C VAL A 12 -24.63 12.73 6.89
N ASP A 13 -24.20 11.79 7.74
CA ASP A 13 -24.26 11.96 9.19
C ASP A 13 -22.98 12.64 9.72
N ILE A 14 -23.06 13.97 9.86
CA ILE A 14 -21.94 14.79 10.34
C ILE A 14 -21.59 14.45 11.81
N ASP A 15 -22.58 14.16 12.65
CA ASP A 15 -22.34 13.88 14.07
C ASP A 15 -21.69 12.50 14.24
N LEU A 16 -22.10 11.51 13.46
CA LEU A 16 -21.42 10.21 13.37
C LEU A 16 -19.97 10.39 12.89
N GLY A 17 -19.79 11.11 11.79
CA GLY A 17 -18.46 11.41 11.26
C GLY A 17 -17.51 12.03 12.29
N ASN A 18 -18.02 13.01 13.06
CA ASN A 18 -17.24 13.66 14.13
C ASN A 18 -16.89 12.67 15.27
N ARG A 19 -17.85 11.81 15.68
CA ARG A 19 -17.58 10.79 16.71
C ARG A 19 -16.51 9.82 16.28
N VAL A 20 -16.60 9.33 15.04
CA VAL A 20 -15.62 8.38 14.48
C VAL A 20 -14.24 9.03 14.33
N LYS A 21 -14.19 10.27 13.83
CA LYS A 21 -12.93 11.03 13.70
C LYS A 21 -12.27 11.33 15.06
N ALA A 22 -13.05 11.42 16.14
CA ALA A 22 -12.52 11.64 17.50
C ALA A 22 -11.65 10.45 17.99
N THR A 23 -11.75 9.26 17.41
CA THR A 23 -10.92 8.09 17.74
C THR A 23 -9.53 8.12 17.06
N LEU A 24 -9.37 8.93 16.00
CA LEU A 24 -8.14 8.96 15.20
C LEU A 24 -6.86 9.21 16.00
N PRO A 25 -6.80 10.17 16.96
CA PRO A 25 -5.55 10.41 17.70
C PRO A 25 -5.01 9.18 18.42
N ALA A 26 -5.90 8.33 18.97
CA ALA A 26 -5.52 7.09 19.63
C ALA A 26 -5.07 6.02 18.62
N LEU A 27 -5.81 5.84 17.54
CA LEU A 27 -5.50 4.88 16.47
C LEU A 27 -4.16 5.19 15.81
N LEU A 28 -3.85 6.47 15.61
CA LEU A 28 -2.64 6.91 14.91
C LEU A 28 -1.43 7.11 15.84
N ALA A 29 -1.59 6.95 17.15
CA ALA A 29 -0.50 7.15 18.11
C ALA A 29 0.73 6.28 17.80
N SER A 30 0.52 5.04 17.34
CA SER A 30 1.58 4.08 17.01
C SER A 30 2.41 4.49 15.77
N THR A 31 1.90 5.40 14.94
CA THR A 31 2.58 5.86 13.73
C THR A 31 3.41 7.13 13.96
N ARG A 32 3.33 7.71 15.16
CA ARG A 32 4.02 8.97 15.46
C ARG A 32 5.53 8.78 15.46
N ARG A 33 6.22 9.63 14.72
CA ARG A 33 7.69 9.59 14.60
C ARG A 33 8.27 11.01 14.58
N PRO A 34 9.60 11.15 14.81
CA PRO A 34 10.27 12.42 14.60
C PRO A 34 10.02 12.98 13.21
N GLY A 35 9.79 14.27 13.11
CA GLY A 35 9.41 14.94 11.88
C GLY A 35 7.93 15.28 11.76
N VAL A 36 7.04 14.54 12.42
CA VAL A 36 5.62 14.90 12.44
C VAL A 36 5.42 16.16 13.28
N LEU A 37 4.90 17.21 12.64
CA LEU A 37 4.57 18.50 13.27
C LEU A 37 3.04 18.65 13.39
N GLY A 38 2.61 19.09 14.56
CA GLY A 38 1.18 19.33 14.81
C GLY A 38 0.39 18.09 15.22
N LYS A 39 -0.93 18.21 15.10
CA LYS A 39 -1.93 17.19 15.47
C LYS A 39 -2.73 16.80 14.23
N VAL A 40 -3.23 15.58 14.20
CA VAL A 40 -4.20 15.11 13.20
C VAL A 40 -5.48 15.95 13.30
N GLY A 41 -6.08 16.31 12.16
CA GLY A 41 -7.31 17.09 12.07
C GLY A 41 -7.10 18.57 11.69
N GLY A 42 -5.89 18.97 11.34
CA GLY A 42 -5.62 20.26 10.67
C GLY A 42 -5.97 20.20 9.17
N PHE A 43 -5.82 21.32 8.47
CA PHE A 43 -6.04 21.39 7.01
C PHE A 43 -5.01 20.57 6.20
N GLY A 44 -3.89 20.22 6.80
CA GLY A 44 -2.85 19.41 6.16
C GLY A 44 -1.92 18.77 7.17
N GLY A 45 -1.29 17.67 6.77
CA GLY A 45 -0.22 17.01 7.52
C GLY A 45 1.10 17.77 7.36
N LEU A 46 1.75 18.07 8.47
CA LEU A 46 3.05 18.75 8.48
C LEU A 46 4.15 17.75 8.84
N PHE A 47 5.18 17.70 8.02
CA PHE A 47 6.35 16.84 8.25
C PHE A 47 7.65 17.60 8.00
N ALA A 48 8.52 17.64 9.01
CA ALA A 48 9.86 18.22 8.90
C ALA A 48 10.84 17.16 8.43
N LEU A 49 11.44 17.37 7.27
CA LEU A 49 12.53 16.53 6.77
C LEU A 49 13.82 16.84 7.53
N ASP A 50 14.48 15.82 8.10
CA ASP A 50 15.81 15.98 8.69
C ASP A 50 16.87 16.06 7.59
N THR A 51 17.13 17.28 7.11
CA THR A 51 18.07 17.55 6.01
C THR A 51 19.51 17.22 6.35
N ARG A 52 19.87 17.01 7.63
CA ARG A 52 21.24 16.61 8.03
C ARG A 52 21.59 15.19 7.55
N ARG A 53 20.58 14.37 7.28
CA ARG A 53 20.73 12.97 6.80
C ARG A 53 20.98 12.89 5.29
N TYR A 54 20.75 13.97 4.55
CA TYR A 54 20.80 13.99 3.09
C TYR A 54 21.58 15.21 2.60
N LYS A 55 22.46 14.99 1.61
CA LYS A 55 23.15 16.08 0.92
C LYS A 55 22.28 16.68 -0.18
N GLN A 56 21.59 15.82 -0.91
CA GLN A 56 20.66 16.19 -1.97
C GLN A 56 19.38 15.29 -1.86
N PRO A 57 18.46 15.64 -0.96
CA PRO A 57 17.23 14.86 -0.78
C PRO A 57 16.35 14.94 -2.02
N VAL A 58 15.84 13.77 -2.45
CA VAL A 58 14.82 13.66 -3.50
C VAL A 58 13.58 13.05 -2.87
N LEU A 59 12.45 13.73 -2.97
CA LEU A 59 11.17 13.19 -2.55
C LEU A 59 10.67 12.21 -3.61
N VAL A 60 10.11 11.11 -3.14
CA VAL A 60 9.50 10.07 -3.97
C VAL A 60 8.09 9.85 -3.46
N SER A 61 7.11 9.86 -4.34
CA SER A 61 5.72 9.63 -3.98
C SER A 61 5.07 8.60 -4.91
N SER A 62 4.13 7.85 -4.38
CA SER A 62 3.24 6.98 -5.12
C SER A 62 1.82 7.11 -4.56
N VAL A 63 0.82 6.89 -5.40
CA VAL A 63 -0.59 6.81 -5.02
C VAL A 63 -1.18 5.55 -5.63
N ASP A 64 -1.94 4.82 -4.83
CA ASP A 64 -2.61 3.60 -5.29
C ASP A 64 -3.92 3.35 -4.54
N GLY A 65 -4.64 2.32 -4.95
CA GLY A 65 -5.83 1.78 -4.31
C GLY A 65 -5.67 0.29 -4.02
N VAL A 66 -6.67 -0.31 -3.39
CA VAL A 66 -6.70 -1.77 -3.15
C VAL A 66 -7.40 -2.49 -4.30
N GLY A 67 -8.23 -1.80 -5.06
CA GLY A 67 -8.92 -2.33 -6.21
C GLY A 67 -9.97 -3.39 -5.84
N THR A 68 -10.19 -4.34 -6.73
CA THR A 68 -11.31 -5.30 -6.59
C THR A 68 -11.12 -6.38 -5.52
N LYS A 69 -10.01 -6.38 -4.77
CA LYS A 69 -9.88 -7.11 -3.51
C LYS A 69 -10.95 -6.68 -2.51
N LEU A 70 -11.38 -5.41 -2.54
CA LEU A 70 -12.46 -4.88 -1.71
C LEU A 70 -13.73 -5.71 -1.81
N LYS A 71 -14.05 -6.28 -2.98
CA LYS A 71 -15.23 -7.15 -3.14
C LYS A 71 -15.14 -8.44 -2.31
N ILE A 72 -13.93 -8.89 -1.97
CA ILE A 72 -13.73 -10.01 -1.06
C ILE A 72 -13.98 -9.56 0.37
N ALA A 73 -13.45 -8.39 0.75
CA ALA A 73 -13.67 -7.79 2.08
C ALA A 73 -15.18 -7.62 2.35
N PHE A 74 -15.93 -7.10 1.39
CA PHE A 74 -17.39 -6.95 1.49
C PHE A 74 -18.10 -8.32 1.64
N ALA A 75 -17.72 -9.31 0.84
CA ALA A 75 -18.33 -10.64 0.89
C ALA A 75 -18.03 -11.41 2.18
N MET A 76 -16.90 -11.13 2.81
CA MET A 76 -16.44 -11.74 4.06
C MET A 76 -16.83 -10.93 5.30
N ASP A 77 -17.30 -9.67 5.12
CA ASP A 77 -17.49 -8.69 6.19
C ASP A 77 -16.23 -8.57 7.06
N ARG A 78 -15.07 -8.38 6.39
CA ARG A 78 -13.75 -8.30 7.03
C ARG A 78 -12.89 -7.25 6.37
N HIS A 79 -12.57 -6.20 7.09
CA HIS A 79 -11.98 -4.99 6.56
C HIS A 79 -10.60 -4.67 7.16
N ASP A 80 -10.19 -5.41 8.16
CA ASP A 80 -8.97 -5.19 8.95
C ASP A 80 -7.66 -5.30 8.16
N THR A 81 -7.65 -6.01 7.01
CA THR A 81 -6.47 -6.17 6.17
C THR A 81 -6.28 -5.03 5.17
N ILE A 82 -7.36 -4.34 4.81
CA ILE A 82 -7.42 -3.44 3.65
C ILE A 82 -6.49 -2.22 3.82
N GLY A 83 -6.50 -1.60 5.00
CA GLY A 83 -5.63 -0.47 5.26
C GLY A 83 -4.15 -0.84 5.20
N GLU A 84 -3.78 -2.00 5.75
CA GLU A 84 -2.41 -2.51 5.70
C GLU A 84 -1.97 -2.89 4.28
N ASP A 85 -2.87 -3.50 3.49
CA ASP A 85 -2.63 -3.78 2.08
C ASP A 85 -2.21 -2.53 1.31
N LEU A 86 -2.96 -1.45 1.48
CA LEU A 86 -2.74 -0.20 0.76
C LEU A 86 -1.41 0.46 1.13
N VAL A 87 -1.10 0.54 2.43
CA VAL A 87 0.19 1.09 2.88
C VAL A 87 1.35 0.28 2.32
N ASN A 88 1.27 -1.05 2.43
CA ASN A 88 2.35 -1.94 1.98
C ASN A 88 2.55 -1.87 0.47
N HIS A 89 1.46 -1.77 -0.31
CA HIS A 89 1.52 -1.56 -1.75
C HIS A 89 2.27 -0.28 -2.09
N CYS A 90 1.82 0.86 -1.56
CA CYS A 90 2.44 2.15 -1.83
C CYS A 90 3.90 2.23 -1.35
N VAL A 91 4.24 1.61 -0.21
CA VAL A 91 5.62 1.55 0.28
C VAL A 91 6.51 0.75 -0.66
N ASN A 92 6.02 -0.37 -1.19
CA ASN A 92 6.78 -1.17 -2.15
C ASN A 92 7.13 -0.39 -3.42
N ASP A 93 6.21 0.46 -3.91
CA ASP A 93 6.43 1.30 -5.09
C ASP A 93 7.58 2.29 -4.92
N ILE A 94 7.68 2.93 -3.77
CA ILE A 94 8.78 3.88 -3.53
C ILE A 94 10.08 3.17 -3.10
N ALA A 95 9.97 2.01 -2.46
CA ALA A 95 11.12 1.24 -2.01
C ALA A 95 11.97 0.72 -3.18
N VAL A 96 11.36 0.36 -4.33
CA VAL A 96 12.09 -0.07 -5.53
C VAL A 96 12.95 1.03 -6.14
N LEU A 97 12.70 2.29 -5.80
CA LEU A 97 13.53 3.45 -6.16
C LEU A 97 14.62 3.74 -5.11
N GLY A 98 14.67 3.00 -4.01
CA GLY A 98 15.60 3.17 -2.90
C GLY A 98 15.11 4.15 -1.84
N ALA A 99 13.89 4.66 -1.94
CA ALA A 99 13.35 5.64 -0.98
C ALA A 99 12.94 4.98 0.34
N GLU A 100 13.22 5.67 1.45
CA GLU A 100 12.63 5.36 2.74
C GLU A 100 11.30 6.10 2.91
N PRO A 101 10.24 5.48 3.44
CA PRO A 101 8.96 6.12 3.63
C PRO A 101 9.03 7.16 4.75
N LEU A 102 8.37 8.30 4.56
CA LEU A 102 8.26 9.39 5.53
C LEU A 102 6.87 9.45 6.15
N PHE A 103 5.86 9.63 5.33
CA PHE A 103 4.48 9.75 5.76
C PHE A 103 3.50 9.27 4.70
N PHE A 104 2.30 8.96 5.17
CA PHE A 104 1.18 8.46 4.38
C PHE A 104 -0.03 9.37 4.57
N LEU A 105 -0.83 9.50 3.52
CA LEU A 105 -2.14 10.16 3.50
C LEU A 105 -3.15 9.19 2.93
N ASP A 106 -4.30 9.04 3.57
CA ASP A 106 -5.37 8.14 3.14
C ASP A 106 -6.59 8.90 2.60
N TYR A 107 -7.35 8.21 1.76
CA TYR A 107 -8.70 8.57 1.37
C TYR A 107 -9.63 7.38 1.56
N LEU A 108 -10.74 7.60 2.21
CA LEU A 108 -11.84 6.63 2.35
C LEU A 108 -13.13 7.26 1.86
N GLY A 109 -13.64 6.80 0.72
CA GLY A 109 -14.95 7.17 0.18
C GLY A 109 -15.96 6.07 0.42
N THR A 110 -17.15 6.40 0.98
CA THR A 110 -18.21 5.43 1.25
C THR A 110 -19.58 6.01 1.00
N GLY A 111 -20.56 5.17 0.64
CA GLY A 111 -21.96 5.61 0.52
C GLY A 111 -22.57 5.92 1.88
N LYS A 112 -22.24 5.13 2.89
CA LYS A 112 -22.68 5.29 4.28
C LYS A 112 -21.55 4.91 5.22
N LEU A 113 -21.24 5.76 6.17
CA LEU A 113 -20.19 5.52 7.14
C LEU A 113 -20.64 4.49 8.19
N GLU A 114 -19.94 3.35 8.21
CA GLU A 114 -20.12 2.31 9.23
C GLU A 114 -18.93 2.34 10.19
N PRO A 115 -19.14 2.61 11.49
CA PRO A 115 -18.06 2.86 12.45
C PRO A 115 -17.04 1.71 12.58
N HIS A 116 -17.51 0.45 12.58
CA HIS A 116 -16.63 -0.70 12.68
C HIS A 116 -15.73 -0.85 11.46
N VAL A 117 -16.29 -0.70 10.25
CA VAL A 117 -15.54 -0.75 8.97
C VAL A 117 -14.48 0.35 8.94
N PHE A 118 -14.86 1.59 9.31
CA PHE A 118 -13.91 2.69 9.42
C PHE A 118 -12.76 2.35 10.37
N THR A 119 -13.09 1.87 11.57
CA THR A 119 -12.07 1.55 12.60
C THR A 119 -11.11 0.48 12.11
N GLU A 120 -11.61 -0.62 11.55
CA GLU A 120 -10.78 -1.70 11.01
C GLU A 120 -9.83 -1.22 9.91
N ILE A 121 -10.32 -0.37 8.99
CA ILE A 121 -9.50 0.17 7.90
C ILE A 121 -8.40 1.09 8.45
N ILE A 122 -8.75 2.02 9.36
CA ILE A 122 -7.77 2.95 9.94
C ILE A 122 -6.73 2.23 10.80
N GLU A 123 -7.13 1.23 11.56
CA GLU A 123 -6.19 0.36 12.28
C GLU A 123 -5.25 -0.36 11.33
N GLY A 124 -5.77 -0.82 10.17
CA GLY A 124 -4.95 -1.38 9.10
C GLY A 124 -3.92 -0.39 8.58
N PHE A 125 -4.32 0.85 8.29
CA PHE A 125 -3.38 1.92 7.90
C PHE A 125 -2.33 2.16 8.99
N ALA A 126 -2.75 2.25 10.24
CA ALA A 126 -1.84 2.49 11.35
C ALA A 126 -0.82 1.35 11.49
N ARG A 127 -1.25 0.08 11.41
CA ARG A 127 -0.34 -1.08 11.44
C ARG A 127 0.65 -1.05 10.29
N GLY A 128 0.17 -0.82 9.07
CA GLY A 128 1.03 -0.73 7.89
C GLY A 128 2.05 0.40 8.01
N CYS A 129 1.62 1.59 8.44
CA CYS A 129 2.52 2.72 8.66
C CYS A 129 3.56 2.44 9.75
N ALA A 130 3.16 1.90 10.89
CA ALA A 130 4.06 1.59 12.00
C ALA A 130 5.12 0.53 11.58
N ARG A 131 4.72 -0.54 10.91
CA ARG A 131 5.62 -1.60 10.41
C ARG A 131 6.62 -1.08 9.38
N ASN A 132 6.23 -0.11 8.57
CA ASN A 132 7.07 0.50 7.56
C ASN A 132 7.85 1.72 8.06
N GLY A 133 7.67 2.13 9.32
CA GLY A 133 8.35 3.27 9.91
C GLY A 133 7.94 4.60 9.26
N CYS A 134 6.72 4.74 8.77
CA CYS A 134 6.16 6.01 8.30
C CYS A 134 5.01 6.48 9.19
N ALA A 135 4.66 7.77 9.11
CA ALA A 135 3.59 8.37 9.89
C ALA A 135 2.33 8.50 9.04
N LEU A 136 1.17 8.16 9.59
CA LEU A 136 -0.10 8.56 9.03
C LEU A 136 -0.40 9.98 9.54
N VAL A 137 -0.27 10.98 8.65
CA VAL A 137 -0.30 12.40 9.06
C VAL A 137 -1.61 13.09 8.75
N GLY A 138 -2.49 12.46 7.99
CA GLY A 138 -3.79 13.01 7.63
C GLY A 138 -4.45 12.16 6.56
N GLY A 139 -5.64 12.57 6.17
CA GLY A 139 -6.44 11.93 5.14
C GLY A 139 -7.81 12.54 5.02
N GLU A 140 -8.68 11.93 4.23
CA GLU A 140 -10.04 12.37 4.01
C GLU A 140 -11.02 11.19 4.13
N THR A 141 -12.14 11.43 4.79
CA THR A 141 -13.25 10.48 4.85
C THR A 141 -14.50 11.15 4.29
N ALA A 142 -14.93 10.68 3.12
CA ALA A 142 -16.06 11.25 2.39
C ALA A 142 -17.28 10.32 2.46
N GLN A 143 -18.42 10.85 2.92
CA GLN A 143 -19.71 10.19 2.78
C GLN A 143 -20.38 10.68 1.49
N MET A 144 -20.56 9.79 0.53
CA MET A 144 -21.09 10.06 -0.82
C MET A 144 -22.30 9.17 -1.11
N PRO A 145 -23.48 9.49 -0.53
CA PRO A 145 -24.69 8.72 -0.76
C PRO A 145 -25.05 8.66 -2.25
N GLY A 146 -25.39 7.46 -2.74
CA GLY A 146 -25.74 7.24 -4.14
C GLY A 146 -24.55 7.07 -5.09
N PHE A 147 -23.32 7.34 -4.65
CA PHE A 147 -22.11 7.10 -5.43
C PHE A 147 -21.58 5.66 -5.22
N TYR A 148 -21.55 5.20 -3.98
CA TYR A 148 -21.21 3.82 -3.63
C TYR A 148 -22.49 3.02 -3.32
N ALA A 149 -22.51 1.74 -3.65
CA ALA A 149 -23.58 0.85 -3.24
C ALA A 149 -23.60 0.68 -1.70
N PRO A 150 -24.74 0.34 -1.10
CA PRO A 150 -24.82 0.07 0.33
C PRO A 150 -23.77 -0.95 0.79
N GLY A 151 -23.01 -0.63 1.83
CA GLY A 151 -21.93 -1.47 2.36
C GLY A 151 -20.63 -1.45 1.56
N GLU A 152 -20.55 -0.68 0.48
CA GLU A 152 -19.34 -0.54 -0.32
C GLU A 152 -18.61 0.78 -0.02
N TYR A 153 -17.30 0.72 -0.19
CA TYR A 153 -16.39 1.85 -0.06
C TYR A 153 -15.23 1.68 -1.04
N ASP A 154 -14.48 2.75 -1.23
CA ASP A 154 -13.17 2.71 -1.88
C ASP A 154 -12.12 3.38 -1.00
N VAL A 155 -10.88 2.94 -1.15
CA VAL A 155 -9.73 3.50 -0.45
C VAL A 155 -8.61 3.80 -1.42
N SER A 156 -7.98 4.95 -1.23
CA SER A 156 -6.77 5.34 -1.91
C SER A 156 -5.78 5.90 -0.91
N GLY A 157 -4.49 5.76 -1.19
CA GLY A 157 -3.45 6.26 -0.31
C GLY A 157 -2.28 6.84 -1.07
N THR A 158 -1.67 7.86 -0.47
CA THR A 158 -0.47 8.50 -0.99
C THR A 158 0.66 8.35 -0.01
N ILE A 159 1.73 7.69 -0.43
CA ILE A 159 2.99 7.61 0.30
C ILE A 159 3.94 8.72 -0.18
N VAL A 160 4.63 9.34 0.76
CA VAL A 160 5.76 10.21 0.47
C VAL A 160 6.98 9.66 1.19
N GLY A 161 8.04 9.46 0.45
CA GLY A 161 9.34 9.01 0.93
C GLY A 161 10.46 9.92 0.48
N VAL A 162 11.68 9.58 0.86
CA VAL A 162 12.89 10.33 0.52
C VAL A 162 14.03 9.39 0.20
N VAL A 163 14.86 9.79 -0.75
CA VAL A 163 16.12 9.12 -1.08
C VAL A 163 17.22 10.15 -1.30
N GLU A 164 18.46 9.83 -0.90
CA GLU A 164 19.62 10.63 -1.33
C GLU A 164 19.82 10.48 -2.83
N LYS A 165 19.95 11.59 -3.56
CA LYS A 165 20.06 11.60 -5.03
C LYS A 165 21.12 10.64 -5.57
N SER A 166 22.27 10.56 -4.91
CA SER A 166 23.36 9.65 -5.30
C SER A 166 23.10 8.18 -4.99
N ARG A 167 22.05 7.86 -4.23
CA ARG A 167 21.64 6.48 -3.86
C ARG A 167 20.35 6.03 -4.54
N MET A 168 19.82 6.83 -5.45
CA MET A 168 18.65 6.42 -6.25
C MET A 168 18.98 5.18 -7.07
N LEU A 169 18.13 4.18 -7.00
CA LEU A 169 18.21 3.02 -7.87
C LEU A 169 17.78 3.40 -9.28
N ASN A 170 18.61 3.06 -10.25
CA ASN A 170 18.32 3.26 -11.65
C ASN A 170 18.81 2.05 -12.45
N GLY A 171 17.94 1.04 -12.55
CA GLY A 171 18.28 -0.22 -13.21
C GLY A 171 18.66 -0.03 -14.68
N GLN A 172 18.02 0.89 -15.38
CA GLN A 172 18.34 1.18 -16.79
C GLN A 172 19.81 1.61 -17.00
N LYS A 173 20.43 2.22 -15.97
CA LYS A 173 21.85 2.60 -15.99
C LYS A 173 22.77 1.58 -15.37
N GLN A 174 22.27 0.73 -14.46
CA GLN A 174 23.08 -0.14 -13.61
C GLN A 174 23.07 -1.60 -14.03
N VAL A 175 21.93 -2.12 -14.51
CA VAL A 175 21.80 -3.53 -14.92
C VAL A 175 22.65 -3.83 -16.14
N ARG A 176 23.24 -5.02 -16.17
CA ARG A 176 24.10 -5.53 -17.26
C ARG A 176 23.77 -6.97 -17.59
N LYS A 177 24.07 -7.38 -18.79
CA LYS A 177 24.02 -8.79 -19.20
C LYS A 177 24.88 -9.64 -18.23
N GLY A 178 24.32 -10.75 -17.75
CA GLY A 178 24.94 -11.65 -16.79
C GLY A 178 24.60 -11.32 -15.33
N ASP A 179 23.85 -10.27 -15.03
CA ASP A 179 23.32 -10.05 -13.69
C ASP A 179 22.31 -11.12 -13.32
N VAL A 180 22.28 -11.48 -12.04
CA VAL A 180 21.36 -12.50 -11.50
C VAL A 180 20.09 -11.85 -11.02
N VAL A 181 18.95 -12.45 -11.35
CA VAL A 181 17.62 -12.03 -10.87
C VAL A 181 17.19 -12.93 -9.73
N LEU A 182 16.81 -12.32 -8.61
CA LEU A 182 16.29 -13.02 -7.44
C LEU A 182 14.82 -12.64 -7.24
N GLY A 183 13.96 -13.65 -7.07
CA GLY A 183 12.56 -13.44 -6.72
C GLY A 183 12.36 -13.41 -5.21
N MET A 184 11.62 -12.43 -4.72
CA MET A 184 11.10 -12.40 -3.35
C MET A 184 9.68 -12.94 -3.34
N ALA A 185 9.43 -13.97 -2.52
CA ALA A 185 8.12 -14.63 -2.46
C ALA A 185 7.03 -13.67 -1.99
N SER A 186 5.80 -13.86 -2.52
CA SER A 186 4.58 -13.17 -2.08
C SER A 186 3.80 -14.00 -1.05
N SER A 187 2.82 -13.39 -0.39
CA SER A 187 1.85 -14.06 0.48
C SER A 187 0.64 -14.62 -0.29
N GLY A 188 0.48 -14.24 -1.54
CA GLY A 188 -0.67 -14.54 -2.40
C GLY A 188 -0.78 -13.52 -3.52
N LEU A 189 -2.00 -13.20 -3.93
CA LEU A 189 -2.26 -12.23 -5.01
C LEU A 189 -1.94 -10.78 -4.64
N HIS A 190 -1.70 -10.49 -3.35
CA HIS A 190 -1.51 -9.14 -2.80
C HIS A 190 -2.71 -8.23 -3.08
N THR A 191 -2.61 -7.28 -4.02
CA THR A 191 -3.68 -6.34 -4.39
C THR A 191 -3.99 -6.35 -5.89
N ASN A 192 -3.31 -7.16 -6.69
CA ASN A 192 -3.48 -7.24 -8.14
C ASN A 192 -4.10 -8.57 -8.57
N GLY A 193 -4.74 -8.60 -9.75
CA GLY A 193 -5.30 -9.82 -10.33
C GLY A 193 -6.67 -10.25 -9.80
N TYR A 194 -7.28 -9.53 -8.87
CA TYR A 194 -8.53 -9.92 -8.20
C TYR A 194 -9.74 -9.99 -9.11
N SER A 195 -9.82 -9.18 -10.15
CA SER A 195 -10.92 -9.26 -11.12
C SER A 195 -10.93 -10.61 -11.84
N LEU A 196 -9.76 -11.10 -12.26
CA LEU A 196 -9.61 -12.40 -12.90
C LEU A 196 -9.82 -13.54 -11.89
N ALA A 197 -9.21 -13.44 -10.71
CA ALA A 197 -9.37 -14.46 -9.67
C ALA A 197 -10.85 -14.63 -9.27
N ARG A 198 -11.59 -13.53 -9.08
CA ARG A 198 -13.04 -13.58 -8.78
C ARG A 198 -13.82 -14.21 -9.91
N LYS A 199 -13.54 -13.87 -11.16
CA LYS A 199 -14.19 -14.48 -12.32
C LYS A 199 -13.96 -15.98 -12.36
N ILE A 200 -12.73 -16.45 -12.11
CA ILE A 200 -12.43 -17.89 -12.11
C ILE A 200 -13.10 -18.58 -10.91
N LEU A 201 -12.85 -18.09 -9.71
CA LEU A 201 -13.26 -18.79 -8.48
C LEU A 201 -14.76 -18.74 -8.26
N PHE A 202 -15.38 -17.57 -8.45
CA PHE A 202 -16.80 -17.38 -8.11
C PHE A 202 -17.74 -17.54 -9.30
N ASP A 203 -17.35 -17.03 -10.49
CA ASP A 203 -18.24 -17.07 -11.65
C ASP A 203 -18.15 -18.42 -12.39
N GLN A 204 -16.93 -18.97 -12.58
CA GLN A 204 -16.73 -20.22 -13.31
C GLN A 204 -16.81 -21.45 -12.39
N LEU A 205 -16.01 -21.47 -11.31
CA LEU A 205 -15.96 -22.60 -10.38
C LEU A 205 -17.10 -22.60 -9.35
N LYS A 206 -17.91 -21.53 -9.31
CA LYS A 206 -19.05 -21.36 -8.39
C LYS A 206 -18.70 -21.53 -6.91
N LEU A 207 -17.45 -21.26 -6.52
CA LEU A 207 -17.04 -21.29 -5.13
C LEU A 207 -17.64 -20.10 -4.38
N SER A 208 -17.98 -20.31 -3.12
CA SER A 208 -18.27 -19.19 -2.20
C SER A 208 -16.98 -18.68 -1.59
N PRO A 209 -16.84 -17.37 -1.27
CA PRO A 209 -15.73 -16.88 -0.47
C PRO A 209 -15.54 -17.62 0.87
N LYS A 210 -16.65 -18.15 1.44
CA LYS A 210 -16.63 -18.94 2.67
C LYS A 210 -16.37 -20.44 2.45
N ALA A 211 -16.21 -20.89 1.20
CA ALA A 211 -15.87 -22.28 0.89
C ALA A 211 -14.50 -22.62 1.46
N ARG A 212 -14.43 -23.77 2.17
CA ARG A 212 -13.16 -24.30 2.70
C ARG A 212 -12.55 -25.24 1.67
N LEU A 213 -11.28 -25.02 1.36
CA LEU A 213 -10.49 -25.92 0.52
C LEU A 213 -9.37 -26.52 1.37
N LYS A 214 -9.19 -27.82 1.29
CA LYS A 214 -8.19 -28.55 2.09
C LYS A 214 -6.79 -28.05 1.79
N GLU A 215 -6.51 -27.73 0.53
CA GLU A 215 -5.23 -27.27 0.02
C GLU A 215 -4.85 -25.89 0.58
N LEU A 216 -5.82 -25.06 0.95
CA LEU A 216 -5.59 -23.73 1.50
C LEU A 216 -5.49 -23.73 3.04
N GLY A 217 -5.94 -24.80 3.71
CA GLY A 217 -6.03 -24.84 5.16
C GLY A 217 -7.04 -23.88 5.78
N GLY A 218 -7.83 -23.17 4.95
CA GLY A 218 -8.80 -22.15 5.34
C GLY A 218 -9.89 -21.95 4.31
N THR A 219 -10.55 -20.80 4.35
CA THR A 219 -11.52 -20.42 3.33
C THR A 219 -10.85 -19.76 2.12
N VAL A 220 -11.54 -19.79 0.98
CA VAL A 220 -11.09 -19.03 -0.21
C VAL A 220 -10.95 -17.54 0.11
N GLY A 221 -11.88 -16.99 0.89
CA GLY A 221 -11.83 -15.60 1.33
C GLY A 221 -10.63 -15.29 2.23
N ASP A 222 -10.27 -16.20 3.16
CA ASP A 222 -9.06 -16.04 4.00
C ASP A 222 -7.80 -15.98 3.15
N GLU A 223 -7.69 -16.85 2.13
CA GLU A 223 -6.57 -16.84 1.20
C GLU A 223 -6.49 -15.53 0.42
N LEU A 224 -7.63 -15.08 -0.11
CA LEU A 224 -7.71 -13.86 -0.89
C LEU A 224 -7.55 -12.57 -0.06
N LEU A 225 -7.78 -12.63 1.26
CA LEU A 225 -7.57 -11.50 2.18
C LEU A 225 -6.20 -11.52 2.87
N LYS A 226 -5.30 -12.43 2.50
CA LYS A 226 -3.91 -12.35 2.98
C LYS A 226 -3.33 -10.98 2.71
N VAL A 227 -2.67 -10.42 3.72
CA VAL A 227 -2.10 -9.07 3.64
C VAL A 227 -0.97 -9.03 2.62
N HIS A 228 -0.96 -7.99 1.81
CA HIS A 228 0.12 -7.63 0.91
C HIS A 228 1.44 -7.48 1.69
N VAL A 229 2.46 -8.24 1.33
CA VAL A 229 3.76 -8.19 2.02
C VAL A 229 4.44 -6.86 1.75
N SER A 230 4.88 -6.17 2.79
CA SER A 230 5.80 -5.05 2.62
C SER A 230 7.24 -5.55 2.50
N TYR A 231 7.87 -5.23 1.40
CA TYR A 231 9.31 -5.45 1.19
C TYR A 231 10.15 -4.24 1.58
N GLY A 232 9.53 -3.10 1.89
CA GLY A 232 10.21 -1.85 2.24
C GLY A 232 11.28 -2.02 3.32
N PRO A 233 10.99 -2.58 4.50
CA PRO A 233 11.99 -2.79 5.55
C PRO A 233 13.16 -3.69 5.12
N LEU A 234 12.88 -4.76 4.36
CA LEU A 234 13.91 -5.66 3.81
C LEU A 234 14.78 -4.91 2.81
N ILE A 235 14.19 -4.20 1.86
CA ILE A 235 14.92 -3.41 0.85
C ILE A 235 15.81 -2.37 1.54
N GLN A 236 15.30 -1.64 2.53
CA GLN A 236 16.10 -0.68 3.29
C GLN A 236 17.28 -1.34 4.00
N THR A 237 17.08 -2.54 4.56
CA THR A 237 18.15 -3.31 5.20
C THR A 237 19.21 -3.74 4.18
N LEU A 238 18.78 -4.23 3.02
CA LEU A 238 19.68 -4.61 1.93
C LEU A 238 20.48 -3.41 1.41
N LEU A 239 19.85 -2.26 1.21
CA LEU A 239 20.52 -1.04 0.72
C LEU A 239 21.46 -0.41 1.76
N LYS A 240 21.23 -0.63 3.05
CA LYS A 240 22.20 -0.26 4.11
C LYS A 240 23.44 -1.16 4.06
N ARG A 241 23.28 -2.46 3.83
CA ARG A 241 24.37 -3.42 3.74
C ARG A 241 25.12 -3.33 2.41
N PHE A 242 24.42 -3.06 1.34
CA PHE A 242 24.93 -2.98 -0.03
C PHE A 242 24.52 -1.63 -0.65
N PRO A 243 25.17 -0.53 -0.24
CA PRO A 243 24.81 0.80 -0.73
C PRO A 243 24.94 0.89 -2.26
N VAL A 244 24.04 1.68 -2.85
CA VAL A 244 24.16 2.02 -4.27
C VAL A 244 25.45 2.80 -4.49
N SER A 245 26.28 2.30 -5.42
CA SER A 245 27.55 2.94 -5.77
C SER A 245 27.33 4.07 -6.78
N THR A 246 28.12 5.14 -6.67
CA THR A 246 28.18 6.19 -7.69
C THR A 246 28.83 5.69 -8.99
N ALA A 247 29.60 4.60 -8.92
CA ALA A 247 30.12 3.86 -10.09
C ALA A 247 29.16 2.68 -10.38
N PRO A 248 28.27 2.77 -11.37
CA PRO A 248 27.19 1.82 -11.58
C PRO A 248 27.61 0.35 -11.67
N ALA A 249 28.79 0.08 -12.25
CA ALA A 249 29.32 -1.27 -12.42
C ALA A 249 29.67 -1.97 -11.09
N THR A 250 29.81 -1.26 -10.00
CA THR A 250 30.24 -1.80 -8.70
C THR A 250 29.08 -1.99 -7.70
N SER A 251 27.87 -1.58 -8.05
CA SER A 251 26.69 -1.85 -7.21
C SER A 251 26.36 -3.33 -7.18
N VAL A 252 26.23 -3.90 -5.97
CA VAL A 252 25.75 -5.27 -5.78
C VAL A 252 24.26 -5.36 -6.12
N ILE A 253 23.47 -4.43 -5.61
CA ILE A 253 22.05 -4.29 -5.93
C ILE A 253 21.93 -3.20 -6.98
N LYS A 254 21.31 -3.52 -8.10
CA LYS A 254 21.21 -2.64 -9.26
C LYS A 254 19.80 -2.14 -9.53
N ALA A 255 18.80 -2.96 -9.21
CA ALA A 255 17.40 -2.64 -9.42
C ALA A 255 16.50 -3.50 -8.53
N PHE A 256 15.28 -3.04 -8.34
CA PHE A 256 14.14 -3.82 -7.90
C PHE A 256 13.00 -3.58 -8.87
N ALA A 257 12.17 -4.60 -9.11
CA ALA A 257 10.92 -4.48 -9.83
C ALA A 257 9.77 -4.93 -8.93
N HIS A 258 8.80 -4.04 -8.69
CA HIS A 258 7.56 -4.38 -8.00
C HIS A 258 6.60 -5.01 -9.00
N ILE A 259 6.26 -6.28 -8.80
CA ILE A 259 5.38 -7.02 -9.71
C ILE A 259 3.93 -6.72 -9.34
N THR A 260 3.32 -5.83 -10.11
CA THR A 260 1.93 -5.37 -9.98
C THR A 260 1.11 -5.75 -11.21
N GLY A 261 0.08 -4.97 -11.58
CA GLY A 261 -0.70 -5.17 -12.79
C GLY A 261 0.20 -5.27 -14.03
N GLY A 262 -0.09 -6.25 -14.91
CA GLY A 262 0.75 -6.58 -16.06
C GLY A 262 1.82 -7.66 -15.79
N GLY A 263 2.03 -8.05 -14.52
CA GLY A 263 2.92 -9.15 -14.15
C GLY A 263 4.39 -8.90 -14.51
N PHE A 264 5.15 -9.96 -14.76
CA PHE A 264 6.57 -9.87 -15.09
C PHE A 264 6.82 -9.10 -16.38
N VAL A 265 5.96 -9.31 -17.37
CA VAL A 265 6.11 -8.76 -18.73
C VAL A 265 6.10 -7.25 -18.74
N ASP A 266 5.24 -6.61 -17.94
CA ASP A 266 5.11 -5.15 -17.94
C ASP A 266 5.97 -4.46 -16.85
N ASN A 267 6.33 -5.17 -15.78
CA ASN A 267 7.02 -4.54 -14.66
C ASN A 267 8.55 -4.69 -14.70
N ILE A 268 9.06 -5.84 -15.13
CA ILE A 268 10.52 -6.06 -15.20
C ILE A 268 11.18 -5.11 -16.22
N PRO A 269 10.63 -4.90 -17.44
CA PRO A 269 11.26 -4.00 -18.42
C PRO A 269 11.42 -2.55 -17.95
N ARG A 270 10.63 -2.09 -16.97
CA ARG A 270 10.75 -0.72 -16.43
C ARG A 270 12.13 -0.42 -15.84
N VAL A 271 12.82 -1.47 -15.38
CA VAL A 271 14.13 -1.35 -14.72
C VAL A 271 15.29 -1.90 -15.56
N LEU A 272 15.01 -2.39 -16.75
CA LEU A 272 16.05 -2.92 -17.65
C LEU A 272 16.55 -1.84 -18.63
N PRO A 273 17.85 -1.86 -19.00
CA PRO A 273 18.33 -1.08 -20.13
C PRO A 273 17.74 -1.60 -21.44
N SER A 274 17.68 -0.73 -22.45
CA SER A 274 17.31 -1.16 -23.80
C SER A 274 18.23 -2.27 -24.30
N GLY A 275 17.64 -3.32 -24.90
CA GLY A 275 18.40 -4.48 -25.40
C GLY A 275 18.77 -5.53 -24.34
N CYS A 276 18.30 -5.39 -23.10
CA CYS A 276 18.34 -6.44 -22.08
C CYS A 276 16.96 -7.07 -21.89
N ASP A 277 16.96 -8.37 -21.64
CA ASP A 277 15.78 -9.14 -21.25
C ASP A 277 16.13 -10.05 -20.08
N VAL A 278 15.11 -10.63 -19.45
CA VAL A 278 15.24 -11.58 -18.35
C VAL A 278 14.86 -12.97 -18.83
N GLU A 279 15.79 -13.89 -18.76
CA GLU A 279 15.52 -15.30 -18.99
C GLU A 279 15.16 -15.96 -17.65
N SER A 280 13.96 -16.54 -17.58
CA SER A 280 13.51 -17.33 -16.43
C SER A 280 14.14 -18.72 -16.54
N GLY A 281 15.23 -18.95 -15.80
CA GLY A 281 15.83 -20.27 -15.62
C GLY A 281 15.13 -21.07 -14.51
N ARG A 282 15.43 -22.39 -14.43
CA ARG A 282 15.06 -23.18 -13.25
C ARG A 282 15.82 -22.61 -12.04
N ALA A 283 15.10 -22.37 -10.95
CA ALA A 283 15.75 -22.13 -9.67
C ALA A 283 16.58 -23.37 -9.32
N HIS A 284 17.89 -23.20 -9.28
CA HIS A 284 18.75 -24.19 -8.64
C HIS A 284 18.66 -23.93 -7.15
N VAL A 285 17.91 -24.77 -6.45
CA VAL A 285 17.85 -24.83 -4.98
C VAL A 285 19.00 -25.70 -4.51
#